data_7a5aa3294e49296741e734c8a4753bfe
#
_entry.id   7a5aa3294e49296741e734c8a4753bfe
#
_cell.length_a   1.000
_cell.length_b   1.000
_cell.length_c   1.000
_cell.angle_alpha   90.00
_cell.angle_beta   90.00
_cell.angle_gamma   90.00
#
_symmetry.space_group_name_H-M   'P 1'
#
loop_
_entity.id
_entity.type
_entity.pdbx_description
1 polymer ?
#
loop_
_entity_poly.entity_id
_entity_poly.type
_entity_poly.pdbx_seq_one_letter_code
_entity_poly.pdbx_strand_id
1 'polypeptide(L)' 'MKLNVSLSARNQLPGTLKEIKMGQTTSHLKIDIGGHILTASITNEAVDELALKVGDQVLGIIKASDVMVAK' A
#
# COMPACT_ATOMS: atom_id res chain seq x y z
N MET A 1 11.05 -6.86 8.36
CA MET A 1 10.19 -8.02 8.05
C MET A 1 10.35 -8.41 6.60
N LYS A 2 10.49 -9.68 6.36
CA LYS A 2 10.60 -10.18 4.99
C LYS A 2 9.24 -10.71 4.55
N LEU A 3 8.72 -10.18 3.46
CA LEU A 3 7.46 -10.61 2.88
C LEU A 3 7.74 -11.48 1.67
N ASN A 4 7.24 -12.71 1.69
CA ASN A 4 7.36 -13.63 0.56
C ASN A 4 6.00 -13.76 -0.11
N VAL A 5 5.86 -13.11 -1.24
CA VAL A 5 4.64 -13.17 -2.01
C VAL A 5 4.94 -13.52 -3.45
N SER A 6 4.10 -14.34 -4.03
CA SER A 6 4.16 -14.72 -5.44
C SER A 6 2.92 -14.19 -6.13
N LEU A 7 3.09 -13.14 -6.90
CA LEU A 7 1.99 -12.46 -7.57
C LEU A 7 2.35 -12.18 -9.01
N SER A 8 1.33 -12.00 -9.85
CA SER A 8 1.54 -11.52 -11.22
C SER A 8 1.95 -10.06 -11.26
N ALA A 9 1.74 -9.30 -10.19
CA ALA A 9 2.14 -7.91 -10.12
C ALA A 9 3.66 -7.78 -10.08
N ARG A 10 4.21 -6.92 -10.93
CA ARG A 10 5.66 -6.75 -11.08
C ARG A 10 6.22 -5.68 -10.15
N ASN A 11 5.39 -4.75 -9.71
CA ASN A 11 5.82 -3.67 -8.84
C ASN A 11 5.47 -3.97 -7.40
N GLN A 12 6.47 -4.25 -6.60
CA GLN A 12 6.32 -4.52 -5.17
C GLN A 12 7.24 -3.56 -4.44
N LEU A 13 6.67 -2.50 -3.90
CA LEU A 13 7.41 -1.37 -3.35
C LEU A 13 7.37 -1.42 -1.83
N PRO A 14 8.50 -1.77 -1.18
CA PRO A 14 8.52 -1.76 0.28
C PRO A 14 8.45 -0.33 0.79
N GLY A 15 7.72 -0.15 1.87
CA GLY A 15 7.57 1.17 2.47
C GLY A 15 7.06 1.11 3.89
N THR A 16 6.92 2.28 4.48
CA THR A 16 6.42 2.45 5.84
C THR A 16 5.06 3.13 5.79
N LEU A 17 4.08 2.55 6.45
CA LEU A 17 2.74 3.11 6.51
C LEU A 17 2.75 4.36 7.38
N LYS A 18 2.43 5.51 6.79
CA LYS A 18 2.49 6.81 7.47
C LYS A 18 1.14 7.31 7.93
N GLU A 19 0.08 6.99 7.21
CA GLU A 19 -1.25 7.49 7.54
C GLU A 19 -2.31 6.49 7.11
N ILE A 20 -3.33 6.36 7.94
CA ILE A 20 -4.55 5.61 7.63
C ILE A 20 -5.71 6.57 7.86
N LYS A 21 -6.42 6.90 6.79
CA LYS A 21 -7.63 7.72 6.88
C LYS A 21 -8.83 6.86 6.55
N MET A 22 -9.60 6.51 7.57
CA MET A 22 -10.77 5.65 7.44
C MET A 22 -11.99 6.44 6.99
N GLY A 23 -12.63 5.97 5.94
CA GLY A 23 -13.95 6.46 5.53
C GLY A 23 -15.03 5.51 6.04
N GLN A 24 -16.20 5.54 5.42
CA GLN A 24 -17.30 4.66 5.81
C GLN A 24 -17.05 3.20 5.41
N THR A 25 -16.53 2.97 4.22
CA THR A 25 -16.28 1.61 3.71
C THR A 25 -14.84 1.42 3.24
N THR A 26 -14.16 2.49 2.85
CA THR A 26 -12.79 2.43 2.34
C THR A 26 -11.87 3.32 3.14
N SER A 27 -10.61 2.93 3.17
CA SER A 27 -9.56 3.68 3.85
C SER A 27 -8.52 4.12 2.84
N HIS A 28 -8.00 5.32 3.03
CA HIS A 28 -6.89 5.84 2.25
C HIS A 28 -5.61 5.70 3.06
N LEU A 29 -4.62 5.09 2.46
CA LEU A 29 -3.34 4.84 3.10
C LEU A 29 -2.26 5.66 2.42
N LYS A 30 -1.34 6.19 3.22
CA LYS A 30 -0.14 6.84 2.71
C LYS A 30 1.07 6.03 3.13
N ILE A 31 1.84 5.59 2.14
CA ILE A 31 3.00 4.74 2.31
C ILE A 31 4.24 5.49 1.84
N ASP A 32 5.21 5.65 2.72
CA ASP A 32 6.49 6.25 2.35
C ASP A 32 7.38 5.18 1.76
N ILE A 33 7.68 5.31 0.47
CA ILE A 33 8.49 4.34 -0.28
C ILE A 33 9.91 4.84 -0.57
N GLY A 34 10.43 5.68 0.30
CA GLY A 34 11.78 6.20 0.13
C GLY A 34 11.81 7.60 -0.46
N GLY A 35 11.13 8.53 0.18
CA GLY A 35 11.07 9.92 -0.26
C GLY A 35 9.86 10.27 -1.11
N HIS A 36 9.05 9.30 -1.44
CA HIS A 36 7.79 9.49 -2.17
C HIS A 36 6.66 8.84 -1.40
N ILE A 37 5.47 9.42 -1.54
CA ILE A 37 4.28 8.88 -0.90
C ILE A 37 3.45 8.14 -1.94
N LEU A 38 3.26 6.85 -1.69
CA LEU A 38 2.35 6.04 -2.47
C LEU A 38 1.00 6.05 -1.76
N THR A 39 -0.05 6.46 -2.47
CA THR A 39 -1.40 6.49 -1.90
C THR A 39 -2.16 5.26 -2.37
N ALA A 40 -2.76 4.57 -1.42
CA ALA A 40 -3.58 3.39 -1.71
C ALA A 40 -4.97 3.57 -1.13
N SER A 41 -5.95 2.96 -1.77
CA SER A 41 -7.33 2.92 -1.28
C SER A 41 -7.72 1.45 -1.16
N ILE A 42 -8.02 1.03 0.06
CA ILE A 42 -8.45 -0.35 0.32
C ILE A 42 -9.68 -0.32 1.22
N THR A 43 -10.36 -1.45 1.34
CA THR A 43 -11.54 -1.52 2.20
C THR A 43 -11.14 -1.45 3.67
N ASN A 44 -12.06 -0.94 4.51
CA ASN A 44 -11.85 -0.95 5.95
C ASN A 44 -11.66 -2.38 6.46
N GLU A 45 -12.36 -3.33 5.85
CA GLU A 45 -12.21 -4.75 6.15
C GLU A 45 -10.77 -5.23 5.94
N ALA A 46 -10.15 -4.80 4.82
CA ALA A 46 -8.77 -5.18 4.53
C ALA A 46 -7.81 -4.58 5.55
N VAL A 47 -8.05 -3.34 6.00
CA VAL A 47 -7.25 -2.73 7.06
C VAL A 47 -7.29 -3.58 8.32
N ASP A 48 -8.49 -4.04 8.69
CA ASP A 48 -8.68 -4.86 9.88
C ASP A 48 -8.04 -6.25 9.74
N GLU A 49 -8.26 -6.88 8.60
CA GLU A 49 -7.72 -8.23 8.34
C GLU A 49 -6.19 -8.24 8.34
N LEU A 50 -5.58 -7.20 7.80
CA LEU A 50 -4.13 -7.06 7.77
C LEU A 50 -3.59 -6.45 9.07
N ALA A 51 -4.48 -6.06 9.98
CA ALA A 51 -4.12 -5.42 11.25
C ALA A 51 -3.14 -4.26 11.05
N LEU A 52 -3.43 -3.41 10.08
CA LEU A 52 -2.53 -2.32 9.72
C LEU A 52 -2.50 -1.23 10.77
N LYS A 53 -1.31 -0.75 11.07
CA LYS A 53 -1.06 0.37 11.99
C LYS A 53 -0.01 1.29 11.39
N VAL A 54 -0.13 2.57 11.70
CA VAL A 54 0.89 3.55 11.33
C VAL A 54 2.24 3.08 11.89
N GLY A 55 3.26 3.11 11.05
CA GLY A 55 4.60 2.62 11.39
C GLY A 55 4.89 1.24 10.87
N ASP A 56 3.89 0.51 10.41
CA ASP A 56 4.09 -0.84 9.86
C ASP A 56 4.93 -0.80 8.58
N GLN A 57 5.75 -1.84 8.42
CA GLN A 57 6.43 -2.09 7.15
C GLN A 57 5.48 -2.85 6.25
N VAL A 58 5.25 -2.32 5.06
CA VAL A 58 4.28 -2.88 4.12
C VAL A 58 4.86 -2.94 2.71
N LEU A 59 4.18 -3.65 1.83
CA LEU A 59 4.47 -3.64 0.40
C LEU A 59 3.32 -2.95 -0.33
N GLY A 60 3.66 -1.92 -1.11
CA GLY A 60 2.73 -1.37 -2.09
C GLY A 60 2.85 -2.18 -3.36
N ILE A 61 1.77 -2.79 -3.81
CA ILE A 61 1.78 -3.68 -4.96
C ILE A 61 0.99 -3.05 -6.09
N ILE A 62 1.62 -2.90 -7.25
CA ILE A 62 0.99 -2.27 -8.40
C ILE A 62 1.18 -3.16 -9.62
N LYS A 63 0.07 -3.57 -10.21
CA LYS A 63 0.13 -4.33 -11.44
C LYS A 63 0.71 -3.44 -12.55
N ALA A 64 1.61 -4.01 -13.35
CA ALA A 64 2.31 -3.23 -14.38
C ALA A 64 1.34 -2.51 -15.34
N SER A 65 0.22 -3.15 -15.66
CA SER A 65 -0.78 -2.56 -16.55
C SER A 65 -1.51 -1.37 -15.94
N ASP A 66 -1.38 -1.14 -14.63
CA ASP A 66 -2.02 -0.03 -13.94
C ASP A 66 -1.10 1.19 -13.79
N VAL A 67 0.14 1.08 -14.22
CA VAL A 67 1.09 2.18 -14.10
C VAL A 67 1.01 3.05 -15.35
N MET A 68 0.78 4.34 -15.14
CA MET A 68 0.80 5.32 -16.20
C MET A 68 2.11 6.08 -16.18
N VAL A 69 2.53 6.57 -17.32
CA VAL A 69 3.79 7.28 -17.46
C VAL A 69 3.53 8.68 -17.96
N ALA A 70 4.19 9.65 -17.33
CA ALA A 70 4.17 11.05 -17.76
C ALA A 70 5.60 11.53 -17.97
N LYS A 71 5.76 12.55 -18.79
CA LYS A 71 7.05 13.19 -19.03
C LYS A 71 6.92 14.68 -19.14
#